data_8469f9819682b8b613d70fd6a87a1299
#
_entry.id   8469f9819682b8b613d70fd6a87a1299
#
_cell.length_a   1.000
_cell.length_b   1.000
_cell.length_c   1.000
_cell.angle_alpha   90.00
_cell.angle_beta   90.00
_cell.angle_gamma   90.00
#
_symmetry.space_group_name_H-M   'P 1'
#
loop_
_entity.id
_entity.type
_entity.pdbx_description
1 polymer ?
#
loop_
_entity_poly.entity_id
_entity_poly.type
_entity_poly.pdbx_seq_one_letter_code
_entity_poly.pdbx_strand_id
1 'polypeptide(L)'
;MKHLISVSALMLSMVACSSDGREYGTAGSGNSTAGAHAIAGAGPGASGGSGVAGSPSTGGGGAGTIAGASGNTAGAPSTAGSTSTGGTGTGTAGASAGGGSTSTGGSAAGGTPGGGGSGPAATVKCDNLSLAPTMTGVAKPAGAAGGLKVLDWAGFKGAASFTFDDNTPSQMANYTALKGTGGHFTWFLIASSAGSNYKATIADGQEIANHTQTHPGSASAGEVSNAQTTLKTNYGVDVHSMAAPNCADAWKAFAAPAKLFQNRGPCGSVAAVSPRDSTDPFLLPAYLPPQGADTANLSGQIAAGKWRLYVIHGFDSQNGTYQPVPIASVTGAMSKAVSDGMWVEGMTNIGAYWQGQKLIPASATTSATWTLPANFPPNMCVRITTTGGTVKQKGETIGWDPHGYYQISLDAGAVTVE
;
A
#
# COMPACT_ATOMS: atom_id res chain seq x y z
N MET A 1 -21.19 -28.80 58.57
CA MET A 1 -21.81 -27.82 57.65
C MET A 1 -21.35 -28.13 56.23
N LYS A 2 -22.28 -28.67 55.44
CA LYS A 2 -22.01 -29.13 54.07
C LYS A 2 -22.35 -27.98 53.10
N HIS A 3 -21.39 -27.47 52.33
CA HIS A 3 -21.66 -26.51 51.24
C HIS A 3 -21.89 -27.28 49.94
N LEU A 4 -23.10 -27.13 49.42
CA LEU A 4 -23.50 -27.56 48.07
C LEU A 4 -22.85 -26.65 47.06
N ILE A 5 -22.17 -27.22 46.06
CA ILE A 5 -21.72 -26.54 44.83
C ILE A 5 -22.78 -26.81 43.76
N SER A 6 -23.43 -25.75 43.31
CA SER A 6 -24.40 -25.80 42.22
C SER A 6 -23.64 -25.65 40.91
N VAL A 7 -23.74 -26.65 40.02
CA VAL A 7 -23.21 -26.63 38.67
C VAL A 7 -24.34 -26.22 37.73
N SER A 8 -24.27 -25.02 37.15
CA SER A 8 -25.19 -24.56 36.11
C SER A 8 -24.66 -25.02 34.76
N ALA A 9 -25.42 -25.88 34.10
CA ALA A 9 -25.19 -26.30 32.73
C ALA A 9 -25.67 -25.20 31.77
N LEU A 10 -24.75 -24.69 30.95
CA LEU A 10 -25.03 -23.74 29.85
C LEU A 10 -25.34 -24.54 28.58
N MET A 11 -26.59 -24.51 28.16
CA MET A 11 -27.02 -25.09 26.88
C MET A 11 -26.56 -24.18 25.73
N LEU A 12 -25.72 -24.73 24.84
CA LEU A 12 -25.27 -24.10 23.62
C LEU A 12 -26.26 -24.40 22.50
N SER A 13 -27.05 -23.40 22.10
CA SER A 13 -27.94 -23.48 20.96
C SER A 13 -27.14 -23.37 19.68
N MET A 14 -27.03 -24.45 18.90
CA MET A 14 -26.53 -24.42 17.54
C MET A 14 -27.64 -23.90 16.62
N VAL A 15 -27.42 -22.71 16.05
CA VAL A 15 -28.16 -22.20 14.91
C VAL A 15 -27.46 -22.70 13.65
N ALA A 16 -28.07 -23.61 12.95
CA ALA A 16 -27.66 -24.04 11.62
C ALA A 16 -28.05 -22.96 10.60
N CYS A 17 -27.09 -22.23 10.04
CA CYS A 17 -27.31 -21.44 8.85
C CYS A 17 -27.11 -22.34 7.63
N SER A 18 -28.19 -22.54 6.85
CA SER A 18 -28.16 -23.16 5.55
C SER A 18 -27.40 -22.28 4.55
N SER A 19 -26.38 -22.84 3.92
CA SER A 19 -25.66 -22.22 2.81
C SER A 19 -26.47 -22.36 1.54
N ASP A 20 -26.99 -21.23 1.02
CA ASP A 20 -27.49 -21.16 -0.36
C ASP A 20 -26.30 -21.22 -1.31
N GLY A 21 -26.20 -22.34 -2.02
CA GLY A 21 -25.21 -22.55 -3.06
C GLY A 21 -25.53 -21.70 -4.30
N ARG A 22 -24.66 -20.76 -4.59
CA ARG A 22 -24.55 -20.17 -5.94
C ARG A 22 -23.44 -20.88 -6.69
N GLU A 23 -23.82 -21.71 -7.63
CA GLU A 23 -22.90 -22.32 -8.59
C GLU A 23 -22.32 -21.24 -9.51
N TYR A 24 -21.01 -21.04 -9.42
CA TYR A 24 -20.26 -20.33 -10.45
C TYR A 24 -19.92 -21.33 -11.56
N GLY A 25 -20.49 -21.13 -12.74
CA GLY A 25 -20.24 -21.91 -13.92
C GLY A 25 -18.77 -21.86 -14.32
N THR A 26 -18.13 -23.03 -14.33
CA THR A 26 -16.80 -23.25 -14.89
C THR A 26 -16.89 -23.21 -16.41
N ALA A 27 -16.26 -22.21 -17.05
CA ALA A 27 -16.01 -22.20 -18.47
C ALA A 27 -14.93 -23.26 -18.80
N GLY A 28 -15.35 -24.37 -19.40
CA GLY A 28 -14.47 -25.41 -19.88
C GLY A 28 -13.71 -24.96 -21.13
N SER A 29 -12.40 -25.09 -21.11
CA SER A 29 -11.53 -24.97 -22.28
C SER A 29 -11.66 -26.25 -23.13
N GLY A 30 -12.38 -26.16 -24.25
CA GLY A 30 -12.47 -27.20 -25.25
C GLY A 30 -11.34 -27.05 -26.28
N ASN A 31 -10.50 -28.06 -26.34
CA ASN A 31 -9.49 -28.25 -27.36
C ASN A 31 -10.18 -28.88 -28.60
N SER A 32 -10.25 -28.18 -29.75
CA SER A 32 -10.81 -28.69 -30.98
C SER A 32 -9.72 -29.09 -31.95
N THR A 33 -9.58 -30.38 -32.15
CA THR A 33 -8.89 -30.99 -33.31
C THR A 33 -9.84 -31.08 -34.49
N ALA A 34 -9.33 -30.70 -35.65
CA ALA A 34 -10.01 -30.74 -36.95
C ALA A 34 -10.39 -32.15 -37.41
N GLY A 35 -11.55 -32.27 -38.03
CA GLY A 35 -11.96 -33.45 -38.80
C GLY A 35 -13.11 -33.10 -39.74
N ALA A 36 -12.81 -33.01 -41.06
CA ALA A 36 -13.77 -32.80 -42.12
C ALA A 36 -14.58 -34.07 -42.38
N HIS A 37 -15.89 -33.97 -42.65
CA HIS A 37 -16.62 -34.73 -43.67
C HIS A 37 -17.98 -34.10 -43.96
N ALA A 38 -18.21 -33.86 -45.24
CA ALA A 38 -19.48 -33.44 -45.84
C ALA A 38 -20.49 -34.63 -45.88
N ILE A 39 -21.81 -34.37 -45.95
CA ILE A 39 -22.78 -34.87 -46.93
C ILE A 39 -24.15 -34.20 -46.70
N ALA A 40 -24.86 -33.98 -47.84
CA ALA A 40 -26.09 -33.28 -48.12
C ALA A 40 -27.38 -33.91 -47.57
N GLY A 41 -28.48 -33.14 -47.53
CA GLY A 41 -29.85 -33.65 -47.38
C GLY A 41 -30.91 -32.53 -47.21
N ALA A 42 -31.57 -32.21 -48.30
CA ALA A 42 -32.81 -31.56 -48.68
C ALA A 42 -33.94 -31.32 -47.65
N GLY A 43 -34.52 -30.13 -47.69
CA GLY A 43 -35.77 -29.46 -47.41
C GLY A 43 -37.07 -30.24 -47.24
N PRO A 44 -38.30 -29.65 -47.37
CA PRO A 44 -38.72 -28.24 -47.13
C PRO A 44 -40.01 -28.18 -46.24
N GLY A 45 -40.52 -27.01 -45.90
CA GLY A 45 -41.84 -26.90 -45.33
C GLY A 45 -42.22 -25.48 -44.83
N ALA A 46 -43.16 -24.88 -45.54
CA ALA A 46 -43.66 -23.53 -45.48
C ALA A 46 -44.72 -23.25 -44.41
N SER A 47 -45.03 -22.01 -44.28
CA SER A 47 -46.27 -21.23 -43.94
C SER A 47 -46.04 -20.39 -42.68
N GLY A 48 -46.28 -19.08 -42.60
CA GLY A 48 -47.31 -18.23 -43.26
C GLY A 48 -47.94 -17.39 -42.15
N GLY A 49 -48.11 -16.06 -42.37
CA GLY A 49 -48.91 -15.18 -41.49
C GLY A 49 -48.23 -13.86 -41.16
N SER A 50 -48.40 -12.87 -41.90
CA SER A 50 -49.32 -11.78 -42.14
C SER A 50 -49.56 -10.79 -41.01
N GLY A 51 -49.24 -9.52 -41.28
CA GLY A 51 -50.01 -8.34 -40.93
C GLY A 51 -49.43 -7.50 -39.77
N VAL A 52 -49.39 -6.22 -39.78
CA VAL A 52 -49.96 -5.10 -40.50
C VAL A 52 -49.24 -3.83 -40.08
N ALA A 53 -49.07 -2.92 -40.96
CA ALA A 53 -48.59 -1.59 -41.00
C ALA A 53 -49.08 -0.59 -39.92
N GLY A 54 -48.24 0.42 -39.68
CA GLY A 54 -48.64 1.65 -39.03
C GLY A 54 -47.53 2.70 -39.08
N SER A 55 -47.54 3.55 -40.11
CA SER A 55 -46.82 4.82 -40.23
C SER A 55 -47.80 5.97 -39.88
N PRO A 56 -47.44 7.25 -39.99
CA PRO A 56 -46.34 8.05 -39.41
C PRO A 56 -46.93 9.33 -38.75
N SER A 57 -46.11 10.14 -38.10
CA SER A 57 -46.45 11.57 -37.95
C SER A 57 -45.22 12.47 -37.95
N THR A 58 -45.30 13.35 -38.77
CA THR A 58 -44.57 14.50 -39.25
C THR A 58 -44.53 15.67 -38.25
N GLY A 59 -43.51 16.52 -38.43
CA GLY A 59 -43.45 17.95 -38.10
C GLY A 59 -42.22 18.31 -37.32
N GLY A 60 -41.31 19.08 -37.79
CA GLY A 60 -41.24 20.40 -38.36
C GLY A 60 -40.16 21.09 -37.55
N GLY A 61 -39.06 21.55 -38.07
CA GLY A 61 -38.81 22.67 -38.93
C GLY A 61 -38.00 23.70 -38.14
N GLY A 62 -36.78 24.04 -38.58
CA GLY A 62 -36.03 25.15 -38.03
C GLY A 62 -34.62 25.22 -38.62
N ALA A 63 -34.51 25.87 -39.76
CA ALA A 63 -33.25 26.17 -40.45
C ALA A 63 -32.58 27.40 -39.84
N GLY A 64 -31.27 27.38 -39.83
CA GLY A 64 -30.42 28.52 -39.52
C GLY A 64 -29.02 28.33 -40.06
N THR A 65 -28.84 28.66 -41.32
CA THR A 65 -27.55 28.82 -42.02
C THR A 65 -26.88 30.11 -41.61
N ILE A 66 -25.56 30.10 -41.32
CA ILE A 66 -24.66 31.14 -41.80
C ILE A 66 -23.26 30.53 -42.05
N ALA A 67 -22.78 30.82 -43.27
CA ALA A 67 -21.48 30.49 -43.82
C ALA A 67 -20.38 31.45 -43.34
N GLY A 68 -19.14 31.02 -43.46
CA GLY A 68 -17.93 31.85 -43.34
C GLY A 68 -16.69 30.98 -43.38
N ALA A 69 -16.17 30.81 -44.39
CA ALA A 69 -15.07 30.88 -45.34
C ALA A 69 -13.68 31.00 -44.70
N SER A 70 -12.89 29.98 -45.06
CA SER A 70 -11.51 29.95 -45.57
C SER A 70 -10.39 30.81 -44.93
N GLY A 71 -9.27 30.11 -44.68
CA GLY A 71 -7.97 30.73 -44.49
C GLY A 71 -6.84 29.71 -44.34
N ASN A 72 -6.40 29.12 -45.46
CA ASN A 72 -5.13 28.41 -45.59
C ASN A 72 -3.96 29.39 -45.43
N THR A 73 -2.94 29.03 -44.66
CA THR A 73 -1.55 29.31 -45.05
C THR A 73 -0.58 28.34 -44.39
N ALA A 74 0.11 27.64 -45.27
CA ALA A 74 1.27 26.81 -44.98
C ALA A 74 2.47 27.72 -44.66
N GLY A 75 3.34 27.28 -43.76
CA GLY A 75 4.65 27.87 -43.54
C GLY A 75 5.61 26.76 -43.06
N ALA A 76 6.43 26.29 -43.99
CA ALA A 76 7.55 25.39 -43.72
C ALA A 76 8.85 26.23 -43.47
N PRO A 77 10.02 25.62 -43.30
CA PRO A 77 10.80 25.60 -42.07
C PRO A 77 12.03 26.52 -42.16
N SER A 78 12.61 26.93 -41.05
CA SER A 78 13.92 27.59 -41.05
C SER A 78 14.94 26.80 -40.22
N THR A 79 15.89 26.24 -40.94
CA THR A 79 17.22 25.80 -40.53
C THR A 79 18.14 27.01 -40.29
N ALA A 80 18.92 26.96 -39.21
CA ALA A 80 20.28 27.49 -39.04
C ALA A 80 20.62 27.41 -37.55
N GLY A 81 21.58 26.66 -37.02
CA GLY A 81 22.97 26.65 -37.46
C GLY A 81 23.77 27.65 -36.64
N SER A 82 24.37 27.21 -35.47
CA SER A 82 25.55 27.88 -34.97
C SER A 82 26.36 26.95 -34.07
N THR A 83 27.44 26.52 -34.65
CA THR A 83 28.62 25.95 -33.98
C THR A 83 29.35 27.05 -33.20
N SER A 84 29.75 26.75 -31.96
CA SER A 84 30.89 27.46 -31.37
C SER A 84 31.84 26.47 -30.68
N THR A 85 33.01 26.54 -31.18
CA THR A 85 34.25 25.84 -30.89
C THR A 85 34.82 26.16 -29.50
N GLY A 86 35.36 25.12 -28.81
CA GLY A 86 36.70 25.08 -28.29
C GLY A 86 37.05 25.96 -27.09
N GLY A 87 37.42 25.28 -26.01
CA GLY A 87 38.14 25.86 -24.89
C GLY A 87 38.76 24.75 -24.02
N THR A 88 39.93 24.25 -24.49
CA THR A 88 40.85 23.45 -23.66
C THR A 88 41.47 24.33 -22.58
N GLY A 89 41.25 24.01 -21.33
CA GLY A 89 41.91 24.59 -20.19
C GLY A 89 42.49 23.50 -19.30
N THR A 90 43.71 23.16 -19.48
CA THR A 90 44.59 22.41 -18.55
C THR A 90 44.91 23.30 -17.36
N GLY A 91 44.60 22.88 -16.17
CA GLY A 91 44.92 23.54 -14.90
C GLY A 91 45.39 22.53 -13.87
N THR A 92 46.62 22.54 -13.57
CA THR A 92 47.51 21.79 -12.70
C THR A 92 47.03 21.64 -11.25
N ALA A 93 47.40 20.52 -10.69
CA ALA A 93 47.39 20.16 -9.28
C ALA A 93 48.01 21.23 -8.34
N GLY A 94 47.38 21.48 -7.23
CA GLY A 94 47.91 22.23 -6.10
C GLY A 94 47.59 21.53 -4.79
N ALA A 95 48.57 20.77 -4.29
CA ALA A 95 48.57 20.32 -2.92
C ALA A 95 48.94 21.49 -1.98
N SER A 96 48.21 21.67 -0.91
CA SER A 96 48.69 22.48 0.23
C SER A 96 48.25 21.84 1.53
N ALA A 97 49.26 21.52 2.27
CA ALA A 97 49.23 21.00 3.62
C ALA A 97 49.06 22.15 4.63
N GLY A 98 48.48 21.84 5.79
CA GLY A 98 48.94 22.32 7.08
C GLY A 98 48.32 23.61 7.61
N GLY A 99 47.79 23.55 8.80
CA GLY A 99 47.53 24.67 9.64
C GLY A 99 46.71 24.30 10.89
N GLY A 100 47.38 23.68 11.87
CA GLY A 100 46.84 23.58 13.22
C GLY A 100 46.77 24.94 13.89
N SER A 101 45.69 25.24 14.59
CA SER A 101 45.62 26.32 15.54
C SER A 101 45.18 25.82 16.89
N THR A 102 46.12 25.67 17.76
CA THR A 102 45.97 25.61 19.21
C THR A 102 45.54 26.98 19.74
N SER A 103 44.41 27.04 20.42
CA SER A 103 44.07 28.18 21.28
C SER A 103 43.98 27.68 22.72
N THR A 104 44.88 28.19 23.49
CA THR A 104 45.02 28.09 24.92
C THR A 104 43.97 28.92 25.67
N GLY A 105 43.44 28.32 26.73
CA GLY A 105 43.25 28.93 28.03
C GLY A 105 42.20 30.01 28.21
N GLY A 106 41.13 29.70 28.92
CA GLY A 106 40.26 30.64 29.61
C GLY A 106 39.77 30.03 30.91
N SER A 107 40.19 30.61 32.00
CA SER A 107 39.96 30.18 33.36
C SER A 107 38.51 30.21 33.78
N ALA A 108 38.22 29.39 34.72
CA ALA A 108 36.99 29.13 35.45
C ALA A 108 36.35 30.33 36.12
N ALA A 109 35.03 30.41 36.05
CA ALA A 109 34.19 31.01 37.05
C ALA A 109 33.13 29.99 37.48
N GLY A 110 33.03 29.74 38.77
CA GLY A 110 32.12 28.80 39.38
C GLY A 110 30.68 29.11 39.10
N GLY A 111 29.95 28.11 38.69
CA GLY A 111 28.52 28.12 38.51
C GLY A 111 27.89 26.88 39.11
N THR A 112 26.97 27.08 39.97
CA THR A 112 25.95 26.25 40.59
C THR A 112 25.76 24.82 40.05
N PRO A 113 25.53 23.82 40.92
CA PRO A 113 25.11 22.48 40.53
C PRO A 113 23.62 22.50 40.21
N GLY A 114 23.31 22.47 38.94
CA GLY A 114 21.93 22.50 38.50
C GLY A 114 21.76 21.83 37.15
N GLY A 115 21.04 20.74 37.14
CA GLY A 115 20.50 20.18 35.93
C GLY A 115 21.31 19.01 35.37
N GLY A 116 20.86 17.79 35.67
CA GLY A 116 21.25 16.58 34.96
C GLY A 116 21.03 16.80 33.46
N GLY A 117 22.11 17.01 32.73
CA GLY A 117 22.05 17.12 31.27
C GLY A 117 21.51 15.82 30.70
N SER A 118 20.31 15.86 30.20
CA SER A 118 19.80 14.81 29.34
C SER A 118 20.76 14.74 28.14
N GLY A 119 21.47 13.65 27.99
CA GLY A 119 22.21 13.37 26.77
C GLY A 119 21.31 13.50 25.55
N PRO A 120 21.86 13.63 24.34
CA PRO A 120 21.04 13.69 23.13
C PRO A 120 20.09 12.50 23.10
N ALA A 121 18.79 12.77 22.81
CA ALA A 121 17.78 11.73 22.73
C ALA A 121 18.20 10.69 21.69
N ALA A 122 18.02 9.42 22.00
CA ALA A 122 18.34 8.33 21.10
C ALA A 122 17.51 8.41 19.82
N THR A 123 18.19 8.28 18.67
CA THR A 123 17.51 8.19 17.37
C THR A 123 17.06 6.74 17.15
N VAL A 124 15.77 6.53 17.05
CA VAL A 124 15.17 5.24 16.77
C VAL A 124 15.10 5.04 15.25
N LYS A 125 15.69 3.93 14.76
CA LYS A 125 15.57 3.55 13.34
C LYS A 125 14.18 2.99 13.10
N CYS A 126 13.47 3.54 12.11
CA CYS A 126 12.11 3.16 11.76
C CYS A 126 11.96 3.10 10.25
N ASP A 127 11.85 1.91 9.71
CA ASP A 127 11.77 1.71 8.26
C ASP A 127 10.34 1.96 7.71
N ASN A 128 9.29 1.83 8.56
CA ASN A 128 7.89 2.00 8.17
C ASN A 128 7.32 3.42 8.33
N LEU A 129 8.04 4.38 8.87
CA LEU A 129 7.50 5.70 9.22
C LEU A 129 8.27 6.83 8.51
N SER A 130 8.55 6.67 7.22
CA SER A 130 9.22 7.67 6.39
C SER A 130 8.43 8.96 6.22
N LEU A 131 7.10 8.88 6.30
CA LEU A 131 6.20 10.03 6.17
C LEU A 131 5.74 10.54 7.54
N ALA A 132 5.58 11.86 7.68
CA ALA A 132 5.03 12.50 8.87
C ALA A 132 3.63 13.09 8.57
N PRO A 133 2.71 13.12 9.55
CA PRO A 133 1.48 13.89 9.42
C PRO A 133 1.77 15.36 9.14
N THR A 134 0.84 16.06 8.52
CA THR A 134 1.00 17.48 8.16
C THR A 134 1.00 18.43 9.35
N MET A 135 0.45 18.00 10.50
CA MET A 135 0.44 18.82 11.73
C MET A 135 1.86 18.94 12.30
N THR A 136 2.27 20.12 12.66
CA THR A 136 3.59 20.40 13.27
C THR A 136 3.46 21.49 14.35
N GLY A 137 4.52 21.71 15.14
CA GLY A 137 4.53 22.70 16.20
C GLY A 137 3.74 22.29 17.46
N VAL A 138 3.43 21.00 17.62
CA VAL A 138 2.74 20.46 18.79
C VAL A 138 3.69 20.46 20.00
N ALA A 139 3.32 21.17 21.05
CA ALA A 139 4.12 21.21 22.27
C ALA A 139 4.19 19.83 22.94
N LYS A 140 5.36 19.51 23.51
CA LYS A 140 5.52 18.31 24.34
C LYS A 140 4.56 18.38 25.53
N PRO A 141 3.80 17.31 25.84
CA PRO A 141 2.95 17.27 27.02
C PRO A 141 3.75 17.47 28.32
N ALA A 142 3.26 18.35 29.21
CA ALA A 142 3.93 18.74 30.44
C ALA A 142 3.21 18.27 31.72
N GLY A 143 2.21 17.41 31.62
CA GLY A 143 1.49 16.85 32.77
C GLY A 143 2.28 15.78 33.52
N ALA A 144 1.59 15.08 34.41
CA ALA A 144 2.16 13.93 35.12
C ALA A 144 2.51 12.81 34.14
N ALA A 145 3.56 12.04 34.48
CA ALA A 145 3.95 10.84 33.70
C ALA A 145 2.78 9.87 33.58
N GLY A 146 2.45 9.49 32.35
CA GLY A 146 1.34 8.57 32.09
C GLY A 146 0.62 8.80 30.78
N GLY A 147 -0.59 8.24 30.63
CA GLY A 147 -1.42 8.42 29.46
C GLY A 147 -0.79 7.86 28.17
N LEU A 148 0.02 6.81 28.28
CA LEU A 148 0.63 6.13 27.15
C LEU A 148 -0.45 5.69 26.16
N LYS A 149 -0.44 6.23 24.97
CA LYS A 149 -1.41 5.92 23.92
C LYS A 149 -0.72 5.83 22.57
N VAL A 150 -0.96 4.75 21.84
CA VAL A 150 -0.53 4.64 20.44
C VAL A 150 -1.49 5.46 19.57
N LEU A 151 -0.94 6.27 18.68
CA LEU A 151 -1.72 7.02 17.69
C LEU A 151 -2.23 6.06 16.62
N ASP A 152 -3.51 6.13 16.30
CA ASP A 152 -4.04 5.37 15.18
C ASP A 152 -3.41 5.85 13.87
N TRP A 153 -3.12 4.93 12.98
CA TRP A 153 -2.54 5.21 11.66
C TRP A 153 -1.36 6.19 11.69
N ALA A 154 -0.47 6.02 12.66
CA ALA A 154 0.71 6.87 12.84
C ALA A 154 0.43 8.38 12.99
N GLY A 155 -0.78 8.75 13.39
CA GLY A 155 -1.23 10.13 13.52
C GLY A 155 -1.85 10.73 12.25
N PHE A 156 -1.96 9.96 11.17
CA PHE A 156 -2.74 10.33 9.99
C PHE A 156 -4.24 10.10 10.21
N LYS A 157 -5.08 10.68 9.35
CA LYS A 157 -6.53 10.54 9.46
C LYS A 157 -7.04 9.12 9.19
N GLY A 158 -6.28 8.31 8.48
CA GLY A 158 -6.54 6.94 8.09
C GLY A 158 -5.41 6.45 7.19
N ALA A 159 -5.55 5.30 6.56
CA ALA A 159 -4.51 4.73 5.72
C ALA A 159 -5.06 4.18 4.39
N ALA A 160 -4.22 4.16 3.35
CA ALA A 160 -4.52 3.54 2.07
C ALA A 160 -3.26 2.89 1.48
N SER A 161 -3.37 1.63 1.04
CA SER A 161 -2.34 0.95 0.25
C SER A 161 -2.87 0.71 -1.15
N PHE A 162 -2.27 1.39 -2.12
CA PHE A 162 -2.48 1.09 -3.52
C PHE A 162 -1.51 -0.02 -3.92
N THR A 163 -2.04 -1.15 -4.38
CA THR A 163 -1.22 -2.31 -4.69
C THR A 163 -1.43 -2.75 -6.13
N PHE A 164 -0.34 -3.07 -6.81
CA PHE A 164 -0.31 -3.34 -8.24
C PHE A 164 0.14 -4.79 -8.48
N ASP A 165 -0.70 -5.58 -9.14
CA ASP A 165 -0.49 -7.01 -9.38
C ASP A 165 -0.01 -7.29 -10.82
N ASP A 166 0.56 -8.49 -11.04
CA ASP A 166 0.81 -9.10 -12.35
C ASP A 166 1.96 -8.53 -13.20
N ASN A 167 2.73 -7.56 -12.72
CA ASN A 167 3.85 -6.96 -13.48
C ASN A 167 3.44 -6.44 -14.87
N THR A 168 2.24 -5.92 -15.06
CA THR A 168 1.79 -5.47 -16.38
C THR A 168 2.68 -4.33 -16.90
N PRO A 169 3.01 -4.28 -18.19
CA PRO A 169 3.90 -3.25 -18.74
C PRO A 169 3.44 -1.82 -18.49
N SER A 170 2.12 -1.61 -18.43
CA SER A 170 1.52 -0.30 -18.18
C SER A 170 1.86 0.27 -16.79
N GLN A 171 2.18 -0.58 -15.80
CA GLN A 171 2.60 -0.15 -14.47
C GLN A 171 3.89 0.68 -14.54
N MET A 172 4.93 0.11 -15.11
CA MET A 172 6.22 0.80 -15.24
C MET A 172 6.21 1.94 -16.27
N ALA A 173 5.39 1.84 -17.32
CA ALA A 173 5.19 2.94 -18.28
C ALA A 173 4.59 4.19 -17.61
N ASN A 174 3.80 4.01 -16.53
CA ASN A 174 3.16 5.08 -15.79
C ASN A 174 3.81 5.38 -14.43
N TYR A 175 4.97 4.79 -14.14
CA TYR A 175 5.63 4.90 -12.84
C TYR A 175 5.90 6.34 -12.39
N THR A 176 6.34 7.19 -13.31
CA THR A 176 6.60 8.62 -13.02
C THR A 176 5.34 9.34 -12.53
N ALA A 177 4.19 9.05 -13.12
CA ALA A 177 2.92 9.64 -12.70
C ALA A 177 2.49 9.11 -11.32
N LEU A 178 2.66 7.81 -11.05
CA LEU A 178 2.37 7.22 -9.75
C LEU A 178 3.26 7.82 -8.65
N LYS A 179 4.58 7.86 -8.86
CA LYS A 179 5.54 8.45 -7.93
C LYS A 179 5.22 9.93 -7.64
N GLY A 180 4.76 10.67 -8.65
CA GLY A 180 4.40 12.09 -8.53
C GLY A 180 3.24 12.38 -7.59
N THR A 181 2.51 11.38 -7.11
CA THR A 181 1.40 11.56 -6.16
C THR A 181 1.84 11.86 -4.73
N GLY A 182 3.10 11.59 -4.39
CA GLY A 182 3.67 11.80 -3.05
C GLY A 182 3.36 10.67 -2.04
N GLY A 183 2.66 9.62 -2.46
CA GLY A 183 2.46 8.40 -1.66
C GLY A 183 3.40 7.28 -2.07
N HIS A 184 3.59 6.29 -1.18
CA HIS A 184 4.23 5.02 -1.51
C HIS A 184 3.18 3.95 -1.77
N PHE A 185 3.58 2.87 -2.46
CA PHE A 185 2.68 1.80 -2.86
C PHE A 185 3.43 0.47 -3.00
N THR A 186 2.69 -0.62 -3.27
CA THR A 186 3.24 -1.98 -3.32
C THR A 186 3.14 -2.58 -4.71
N TRP A 187 4.24 -3.14 -5.21
CA TRP A 187 4.29 -3.99 -6.38
C TRP A 187 4.22 -5.46 -5.94
N PHE A 188 3.10 -6.13 -6.22
CA PHE A 188 2.97 -7.57 -6.05
C PHE A 188 3.43 -8.27 -7.34
N LEU A 189 4.66 -8.77 -7.31
CA LEU A 189 5.34 -9.27 -8.50
C LEU A 189 5.19 -10.79 -8.66
N ILE A 190 4.80 -11.22 -9.86
CA ILE A 190 4.98 -12.61 -10.29
C ILE A 190 6.47 -12.81 -10.52
N ALA A 191 7.12 -13.53 -9.60
CA ALA A 191 8.58 -13.49 -9.47
C ALA A 191 9.35 -14.01 -10.71
N SER A 192 8.80 -14.98 -11.44
CA SER A 192 9.43 -15.55 -12.64
C SER A 192 9.46 -14.63 -13.85
N SER A 193 8.56 -13.63 -13.90
CA SER A 193 8.38 -12.74 -15.06
C SER A 193 8.63 -11.26 -14.77
N ALA A 194 8.90 -10.93 -13.51
CA ALA A 194 9.11 -9.54 -13.10
C ALA A 194 10.40 -8.96 -13.67
N GLY A 195 10.28 -7.80 -14.32
CA GLY A 195 11.40 -7.10 -14.95
C GLY A 195 12.33 -6.42 -13.93
N SER A 196 13.61 -6.29 -14.29
CA SER A 196 14.62 -5.63 -13.43
C SER A 196 14.36 -4.15 -13.18
N ASN A 197 13.52 -3.50 -13.98
CA ASN A 197 13.15 -2.09 -13.86
C ASN A 197 12.41 -1.74 -12.56
N TYR A 198 11.72 -2.70 -11.95
CA TYR A 198 11.11 -2.50 -10.62
C TYR A 198 12.15 -2.23 -9.52
N LYS A 199 13.41 -2.69 -9.69
CA LYS A 199 14.47 -2.47 -8.70
C LYS A 199 14.75 -0.99 -8.43
N ALA A 200 14.66 -0.15 -9.44
CA ALA A 200 14.88 1.29 -9.30
C ALA A 200 13.83 1.97 -8.40
N THR A 201 12.62 1.40 -8.31
CA THR A 201 11.53 1.99 -7.52
C THR A 201 11.73 1.84 -6.00
N ILE A 202 12.60 0.92 -5.57
CA ILE A 202 12.92 0.69 -4.15
C ILE A 202 13.58 1.92 -3.53
N ALA A 203 14.49 2.57 -4.27
CA ALA A 203 15.16 3.79 -3.82
C ALA A 203 14.18 4.97 -3.62
N ASP A 204 13.03 4.91 -4.27
CA ASP A 204 11.92 5.88 -4.14
C ASP A 204 10.93 5.51 -3.03
N GLY A 205 11.21 4.47 -2.24
CA GLY A 205 10.37 4.02 -1.13
C GLY A 205 9.24 3.06 -1.53
N GLN A 206 9.21 2.57 -2.79
CA GLN A 206 8.16 1.63 -3.21
C GLN A 206 8.45 0.21 -2.70
N GLU A 207 7.41 -0.49 -2.30
CA GLU A 207 7.51 -1.85 -1.80
C GLU A 207 7.50 -2.89 -2.93
N ILE A 208 8.42 -3.86 -2.87
CA ILE A 208 8.36 -5.09 -3.65
C ILE A 208 7.76 -6.18 -2.78
N ALA A 209 6.76 -6.89 -3.28
CA ALA A 209 6.03 -7.91 -2.55
C ALA A 209 5.73 -9.14 -3.43
N ASN A 210 5.30 -10.23 -2.79
CA ASN A 210 5.17 -11.55 -3.38
C ASN A 210 3.80 -11.75 -4.04
N HIS A 211 3.78 -12.07 -5.36
CA HIS A 211 2.59 -12.53 -6.06
C HIS A 211 2.78 -13.94 -6.64
N THR A 212 3.46 -14.80 -5.87
CA THR A 212 3.88 -16.15 -6.21
C THR A 212 4.94 -16.24 -7.32
N GLN A 213 5.45 -17.45 -7.57
CA GLN A 213 6.50 -17.67 -8.57
C GLN A 213 5.95 -17.51 -10.00
N THR A 214 4.79 -18.14 -10.29
CA THR A 214 4.24 -18.24 -11.67
C THR A 214 2.78 -17.85 -11.79
N HIS A 215 2.13 -17.42 -10.71
CA HIS A 215 0.69 -17.09 -10.64
C HIS A 215 -0.22 -18.26 -11.07
N PRO A 216 -0.07 -19.47 -10.46
CA PRO A 216 -0.90 -20.60 -10.85
C PRO A 216 -2.32 -20.51 -10.29
N GLY A 217 -3.23 -21.27 -10.89
CA GLY A 217 -4.62 -21.38 -10.42
C GLY A 217 -4.79 -22.10 -9.08
N SER A 218 -3.75 -22.86 -8.63
CA SER A 218 -3.81 -23.64 -7.38
C SER A 218 -2.69 -23.25 -6.43
N ALA A 219 -3.04 -23.08 -5.16
CA ALA A 219 -2.11 -22.69 -4.11
C ALA A 219 -1.12 -23.82 -3.77
N SER A 220 0.16 -23.49 -3.62
CA SER A 220 1.20 -24.41 -3.17
C SER A 220 2.31 -23.69 -2.41
N ALA A 221 3.00 -24.43 -1.52
CA ALA A 221 4.12 -23.91 -0.74
C ALA A 221 5.30 -23.50 -1.63
N GLY A 222 5.61 -24.29 -2.67
CA GLY A 222 6.71 -24.00 -3.59
C GLY A 222 6.55 -22.68 -4.34
N GLU A 223 5.34 -22.36 -4.74
CA GLU A 223 5.03 -21.09 -5.41
C GLU A 223 5.35 -19.86 -4.55
N VAL A 224 5.02 -19.92 -3.27
CA VAL A 224 5.28 -18.81 -2.34
C VAL A 224 6.76 -18.75 -1.95
N SER A 225 7.36 -19.88 -1.57
CA SER A 225 8.76 -19.90 -1.10
C SER A 225 9.77 -19.65 -2.21
N ASN A 226 9.54 -20.14 -3.44
CA ASN A 226 10.40 -19.87 -4.58
C ASN A 226 10.34 -18.39 -4.97
N ALA A 227 9.15 -17.79 -4.96
CA ALA A 227 9.00 -16.36 -5.19
C ALA A 227 9.80 -15.52 -4.18
N GLN A 228 9.76 -15.85 -2.88
CA GLN A 228 10.57 -15.19 -1.86
C GLN A 228 12.07 -15.21 -2.22
N THR A 229 12.57 -16.38 -2.60
CA THR A 229 13.98 -16.55 -2.98
C THR A 229 14.32 -15.75 -4.25
N THR A 230 13.47 -15.83 -5.26
CA THR A 230 13.66 -15.15 -6.55
C THR A 230 13.63 -13.63 -6.38
N LEU A 231 12.65 -13.10 -5.64
CA LEU A 231 12.52 -11.66 -5.39
C LEU A 231 13.71 -11.12 -4.58
N LYS A 232 14.16 -11.84 -3.54
CA LYS A 232 15.36 -11.48 -2.79
C LYS A 232 16.58 -11.45 -3.66
N THR A 233 16.78 -12.44 -4.52
CA THR A 233 17.93 -12.54 -5.45
C THR A 233 17.92 -11.39 -6.45
N ASN A 234 16.78 -11.09 -7.07
CA ASN A 234 16.69 -10.12 -8.15
C ASN A 234 16.71 -8.67 -7.65
N TYR A 235 16.06 -8.40 -6.52
CA TYR A 235 15.85 -7.03 -6.02
C TYR A 235 16.68 -6.69 -4.80
N GLY A 236 17.20 -7.69 -4.07
CA GLY A 236 18.06 -7.48 -2.89
C GLY A 236 17.29 -7.09 -1.63
N VAL A 237 15.96 -7.28 -1.61
CA VAL A 237 15.09 -6.94 -0.48
C VAL A 237 14.49 -8.18 0.17
N ASP A 238 14.25 -8.12 1.47
CA ASP A 238 13.41 -9.09 2.16
C ASP A 238 11.94 -8.73 1.94
N VAL A 239 11.16 -9.71 1.45
CA VAL A 239 9.74 -9.53 1.17
C VAL A 239 8.94 -10.03 2.35
N HIS A 240 8.02 -9.21 2.84
CA HIS A 240 7.26 -9.48 4.07
C HIS A 240 5.76 -9.68 3.84
N SER A 241 5.24 -9.28 2.68
CA SER A 241 3.82 -9.38 2.34
C SER A 241 3.60 -10.10 1.02
N MET A 242 2.40 -10.69 0.86
CA MET A 242 1.98 -11.25 -0.40
C MET A 242 0.56 -10.85 -0.77
N ALA A 243 0.24 -11.01 -2.04
CA ALA A 243 -1.13 -11.01 -2.55
C ALA A 243 -1.48 -12.41 -3.06
N ALA A 244 -2.64 -12.90 -2.66
CA ALA A 244 -3.16 -14.18 -3.10
C ALA A 244 -3.57 -14.14 -4.58
N PRO A 245 -2.96 -14.96 -5.49
CA PRO A 245 -3.47 -15.11 -6.84
C PRO A 245 -4.96 -15.43 -6.88
N ASN A 246 -5.68 -14.79 -7.81
CA ASN A 246 -7.13 -14.90 -7.94
C ASN A 246 -7.90 -14.59 -6.65
N CYS A 247 -7.30 -13.87 -5.72
CA CYS A 247 -7.88 -13.54 -4.41
C CYS A 247 -8.31 -14.77 -3.58
N ALA A 248 -7.71 -15.94 -3.83
CA ALA A 248 -8.14 -17.21 -3.25
C ALA A 248 -7.61 -17.40 -1.82
N ASP A 249 -8.49 -17.73 -0.88
CA ASP A 249 -8.15 -17.90 0.55
C ASP A 249 -7.15 -19.04 0.81
N ALA A 250 -7.07 -20.03 -0.10
CA ALA A 250 -6.17 -21.17 0.03
C ALA A 250 -4.68 -20.77 0.20
N TRP A 251 -4.27 -19.63 -0.34
CA TRP A 251 -2.90 -19.12 -0.23
C TRP A 251 -2.48 -18.77 1.19
N LYS A 252 -3.43 -18.44 2.07
CA LYS A 252 -3.19 -18.16 3.49
C LYS A 252 -2.34 -19.24 4.17
N ALA A 253 -2.59 -20.52 3.85
CA ALA A 253 -1.90 -21.64 4.49
C ALA A 253 -0.39 -21.66 4.23
N PHE A 254 0.09 -20.98 3.18
CA PHE A 254 1.49 -21.01 2.75
C PHE A 254 2.25 -19.71 3.05
N ALA A 255 1.56 -18.65 3.45
CA ALA A 255 2.18 -17.36 3.71
C ALA A 255 3.11 -17.39 4.95
N ALA A 256 2.61 -17.77 6.10
CA ALA A 256 3.40 -17.82 7.34
C ALA A 256 4.59 -18.83 7.27
N PRO A 257 4.44 -20.05 6.72
CA PRO A 257 5.57 -20.96 6.50
C PRO A 257 6.65 -20.38 5.58
N ALA A 258 6.29 -19.55 4.61
CA ALA A 258 7.22 -18.85 3.73
C ALA A 258 7.81 -17.56 4.36
N LYS A 259 7.65 -17.38 5.68
CA LYS A 259 8.14 -16.23 6.46
C LYS A 259 7.52 -14.89 6.08
N LEU A 260 6.34 -14.90 5.50
CA LEU A 260 5.53 -13.70 5.33
C LEU A 260 4.77 -13.41 6.63
N PHE A 261 4.50 -12.14 6.93
CA PHE A 261 3.76 -11.76 8.13
C PHE A 261 2.32 -11.33 7.82
N GLN A 262 2.00 -11.13 6.54
CA GLN A 262 0.65 -10.80 6.08
C GLN A 262 0.40 -11.21 4.63
N ASN A 263 -0.89 -11.39 4.30
CA ASN A 263 -1.36 -11.70 2.95
C ASN A 263 -2.63 -10.88 2.65
N ARG A 264 -2.65 -10.21 1.51
CA ARG A 264 -3.85 -9.64 0.93
C ARG A 264 -4.65 -10.78 0.29
N GLY A 265 -5.80 -11.10 0.89
CA GLY A 265 -6.64 -12.23 0.53
C GLY A 265 -7.89 -11.80 -0.23
N PRO A 266 -9.10 -11.88 0.35
CA PRO A 266 -10.34 -11.70 -0.39
C PRO A 266 -10.42 -10.33 -1.06
N CYS A 267 -10.72 -10.33 -2.37
CA CYS A 267 -10.90 -9.13 -3.17
C CYS A 267 -12.39 -8.85 -3.43
N GLY A 268 -12.70 -7.65 -3.93
CA GLY A 268 -14.07 -7.22 -4.19
C GLY A 268 -14.82 -6.79 -2.92
N SER A 269 -14.16 -6.86 -1.76
CA SER A 269 -14.75 -6.44 -0.50
C SER A 269 -14.77 -4.92 -0.37
N VAL A 270 -15.88 -4.38 0.10
CA VAL A 270 -15.97 -2.99 0.55
C VAL A 270 -15.51 -2.82 2.00
N ALA A 271 -15.16 -3.90 2.70
CA ALA A 271 -14.62 -3.84 4.04
C ALA A 271 -13.27 -3.13 4.07
N ALA A 272 -13.01 -2.36 5.12
CA ALA A 272 -11.74 -1.71 5.39
C ALA A 272 -11.32 -2.04 6.83
N VAL A 273 -10.01 -2.15 7.04
CA VAL A 273 -9.43 -2.53 8.32
C VAL A 273 -9.53 -1.36 9.31
N SER A 274 -9.95 -1.64 10.55
CA SER A 274 -9.96 -0.65 11.63
C SER A 274 -8.68 -0.74 12.47
N PRO A 275 -8.31 0.32 13.20
CA PRO A 275 -7.26 0.23 14.20
C PRO A 275 -7.65 -0.86 15.21
N ARG A 276 -6.74 -1.74 15.58
CA ARG A 276 -6.97 -2.77 16.62
C ARG A 276 -8.11 -3.76 16.39
N ASP A 277 -8.70 -3.86 15.17
CA ASP A 277 -9.69 -4.91 14.91
C ASP A 277 -9.04 -6.30 14.86
N SER A 278 -9.89 -7.33 14.80
CA SER A 278 -9.50 -8.75 14.80
C SER A 278 -9.33 -9.33 13.39
N THR A 279 -9.25 -8.50 12.36
CA THR A 279 -9.00 -8.98 10.98
C THR A 279 -7.76 -9.88 10.96
N ASP A 280 -7.88 -11.03 10.30
CA ASP A 280 -6.77 -11.95 10.12
C ASP A 280 -5.71 -11.31 9.19
N PRO A 281 -4.45 -11.16 9.63
CA PRO A 281 -3.40 -10.57 8.80
C PRO A 281 -3.11 -11.36 7.51
N PHE A 282 -3.54 -12.63 7.45
CA PHE A 282 -3.40 -13.47 6.26
C PHE A 282 -4.66 -13.49 5.37
N LEU A 283 -5.68 -12.70 5.70
CA LEU A 283 -6.92 -12.51 4.93
C LEU A 283 -7.32 -11.03 4.90
N LEU A 284 -6.37 -10.15 4.61
CA LEU A 284 -6.64 -8.71 4.54
C LEU A 284 -7.58 -8.41 3.37
N PRO A 285 -8.75 -7.80 3.62
CA PRO A 285 -9.73 -7.51 2.58
C PRO A 285 -9.24 -6.39 1.68
N ALA A 286 -9.48 -6.51 0.37
CA ALA A 286 -9.08 -5.50 -0.59
C ALA A 286 -10.21 -5.14 -1.54
N TYR A 287 -10.26 -3.89 -1.95
CA TYR A 287 -11.15 -3.38 -2.95
C TYR A 287 -10.55 -3.59 -4.34
N LEU A 288 -11.25 -4.35 -5.17
CA LEU A 288 -10.96 -4.53 -6.59
C LEU A 288 -11.85 -3.55 -7.37
N PRO A 289 -11.29 -2.47 -7.93
CA PRO A 289 -12.08 -1.52 -8.70
C PRO A 289 -12.67 -2.17 -9.95
N PRO A 290 -13.89 -1.83 -10.36
CA PRO A 290 -14.39 -2.25 -11.66
C PRO A 290 -13.56 -1.63 -12.78
N GLN A 291 -13.54 -2.30 -13.94
CA GLN A 291 -12.88 -1.76 -15.13
C GLN A 291 -13.34 -0.34 -15.41
N GLY A 292 -12.39 0.55 -15.70
CA GLY A 292 -12.66 1.95 -16.01
C GLY A 292 -13.10 2.81 -14.82
N ALA A 293 -12.99 2.32 -13.58
CA ALA A 293 -13.33 3.09 -12.39
C ALA A 293 -12.67 4.48 -12.40
N ASP A 294 -13.43 5.50 -12.06
CA ASP A 294 -12.97 6.89 -12.01
C ASP A 294 -12.36 7.27 -10.65
N THR A 295 -11.82 8.48 -10.56
CA THR A 295 -11.24 9.02 -9.32
C THR A 295 -12.25 9.05 -8.17
N ALA A 296 -13.51 9.38 -8.44
CA ALA A 296 -14.54 9.47 -7.40
C ALA A 296 -14.86 8.08 -6.84
N ASN A 297 -14.95 7.06 -7.70
CA ASN A 297 -15.13 5.67 -7.28
C ASN A 297 -13.99 5.21 -6.37
N LEU A 298 -12.74 5.44 -6.76
CA LEU A 298 -11.58 5.05 -5.97
C LEU A 298 -11.50 5.84 -4.67
N SER A 299 -11.53 7.17 -4.71
CA SER A 299 -11.40 8.00 -3.50
C SER A 299 -12.56 7.83 -2.54
N GLY A 300 -13.76 7.50 -3.03
CA GLY A 300 -14.93 7.21 -2.21
C GLY A 300 -14.79 5.96 -1.33
N GLN A 301 -13.81 5.10 -1.59
CA GLN A 301 -13.52 3.93 -0.74
C GLN A 301 -12.59 4.26 0.44
N ILE A 302 -11.97 5.42 0.46
CA ILE A 302 -11.04 5.84 1.52
C ILE A 302 -11.83 6.55 2.61
N ALA A 303 -11.73 6.08 3.85
CA ALA A 303 -12.45 6.66 4.97
C ALA A 303 -11.50 6.98 6.14
N ALA A 304 -11.76 8.06 6.84
CA ALA A 304 -11.05 8.41 8.07
C ALA A 304 -11.16 7.28 9.11
N GLY A 305 -10.08 7.03 9.85
CA GLY A 305 -10.00 5.97 10.85
C GLY A 305 -9.92 4.55 10.27
N LYS A 306 -9.80 4.38 8.97
CA LYS A 306 -9.74 3.07 8.30
C LYS A 306 -8.49 2.92 7.45
N TRP A 307 -8.09 1.67 7.20
CA TRP A 307 -7.11 1.30 6.19
C TRP A 307 -7.80 0.62 5.02
N ARG A 308 -7.65 1.19 3.82
CA ARG A 308 -8.14 0.62 2.56
C ARG A 308 -7.00 0.04 1.75
N LEU A 309 -7.14 -1.22 1.32
CA LEU A 309 -6.27 -1.84 0.33
C LEU A 309 -6.96 -1.86 -1.03
N TYR A 310 -6.20 -1.59 -2.09
CA TYR A 310 -6.65 -1.63 -3.48
C TYR A 310 -5.95 -2.75 -4.23
N VAL A 311 -6.66 -3.39 -5.16
CA VAL A 311 -6.11 -4.32 -6.15
C VAL A 311 -6.15 -3.64 -7.51
N ILE A 312 -5.01 -3.39 -8.12
CA ILE A 312 -4.91 -2.73 -9.44
C ILE A 312 -3.96 -3.57 -10.31
N HIS A 313 -4.45 -4.05 -11.46
CA HIS A 313 -3.62 -4.88 -12.34
C HIS A 313 -2.88 -4.03 -13.38
N GLY A 314 -3.43 -2.90 -13.79
CA GLY A 314 -2.80 -2.00 -14.75
C GLY A 314 -3.73 -0.92 -15.28
N PHE A 315 -3.27 -0.17 -16.29
CA PHE A 315 -3.89 1.09 -16.71
C PHE A 315 -4.48 1.07 -18.11
N ASP A 316 -4.23 0.03 -18.89
CA ASP A 316 -4.78 -0.14 -20.23
C ASP A 316 -5.26 -1.58 -20.42
N SER A 317 -6.05 -1.80 -21.49
CA SER A 317 -6.53 -3.12 -21.87
C SER A 317 -5.55 -3.90 -22.74
N GLN A 318 -4.35 -3.36 -23.02
CA GLN A 318 -3.34 -4.02 -23.82
C GLN A 318 -2.71 -5.17 -23.00
N ASN A 319 -2.19 -6.17 -23.70
CA ASN A 319 -1.52 -7.33 -23.11
C ASN A 319 -2.36 -8.13 -22.10
N GLY A 320 -3.69 -8.11 -22.22
CA GLY A 320 -4.56 -8.92 -21.38
C GLY A 320 -4.69 -8.42 -19.93
N THR A 321 -4.43 -7.15 -19.66
CA THR A 321 -4.63 -6.55 -18.33
C THR A 321 -6.05 -6.82 -17.82
N TYR A 322 -6.16 -7.48 -16.67
CA TYR A 322 -7.45 -7.76 -16.04
C TYR A 322 -8.00 -6.50 -15.38
N GLN A 323 -9.24 -6.13 -15.68
CA GLN A 323 -9.94 -4.96 -15.12
C GLN A 323 -9.07 -3.69 -15.06
N PRO A 324 -8.59 -3.16 -16.20
CA PRO A 324 -7.76 -1.97 -16.21
C PRO A 324 -8.51 -0.74 -15.70
N VAL A 325 -7.79 0.10 -14.97
CA VAL A 325 -8.30 1.37 -14.42
C VAL A 325 -7.51 2.52 -15.06
N PRO A 326 -8.14 3.64 -15.46
CA PRO A 326 -7.41 4.78 -16.02
C PRO A 326 -6.33 5.28 -15.06
N ILE A 327 -5.11 5.52 -15.56
CA ILE A 327 -4.00 6.04 -14.74
C ILE A 327 -4.38 7.34 -14.02
N ALA A 328 -5.09 8.26 -14.71
CA ALA A 328 -5.54 9.51 -14.11
C ALA A 328 -6.48 9.29 -12.92
N SER A 329 -7.28 8.22 -12.93
CA SER A 329 -8.17 7.88 -11.83
C SER A 329 -7.38 7.42 -10.60
N VAL A 330 -6.36 6.59 -10.80
CA VAL A 330 -5.51 6.09 -9.72
C VAL A 330 -4.66 7.22 -9.13
N THR A 331 -3.95 7.98 -9.96
CA THR A 331 -3.14 9.10 -9.49
C THR A 331 -3.98 10.20 -8.84
N GLY A 332 -5.17 10.48 -9.37
CA GLY A 332 -6.12 11.40 -8.77
C GLY A 332 -6.58 10.95 -7.38
N ALA A 333 -6.91 9.66 -7.21
CA ALA A 333 -7.29 9.11 -5.90
C ALA A 333 -6.13 9.10 -4.89
N MET A 334 -4.92 8.73 -5.34
CA MET A 334 -3.72 8.77 -4.49
C MET A 334 -3.40 10.19 -4.02
N SER A 335 -3.31 11.15 -4.97
CA SER A 335 -3.04 12.56 -4.64
C SER A 335 -4.10 13.16 -3.71
N LYS A 336 -5.37 12.81 -3.96
CA LYS A 336 -6.47 13.23 -3.06
C LYS A 336 -6.29 12.64 -1.66
N ALA A 337 -5.97 11.36 -1.54
CA ALA A 337 -5.73 10.73 -0.25
C ALA A 337 -4.60 11.41 0.53
N VAL A 338 -3.46 11.68 -0.14
CA VAL A 338 -2.34 12.42 0.46
C VAL A 338 -2.78 13.82 0.91
N SER A 339 -3.48 14.58 0.05
CA SER A 339 -3.95 15.93 0.39
C SER A 339 -4.97 15.95 1.53
N ASP A 340 -5.78 14.91 1.65
CA ASP A 340 -6.75 14.75 2.74
C ASP A 340 -6.09 14.36 4.08
N GLY A 341 -4.78 14.13 4.10
CA GLY A 341 -4.02 13.74 5.29
C GLY A 341 -4.13 12.25 5.63
N MET A 342 -4.36 11.40 4.62
CA MET A 342 -4.29 9.95 4.76
C MET A 342 -2.84 9.48 4.64
N TRP A 343 -2.50 8.39 5.32
CA TRP A 343 -1.22 7.71 5.17
C TRP A 343 -1.27 6.80 3.93
N VAL A 344 -0.73 7.27 2.82
CA VAL A 344 -0.62 6.48 1.58
C VAL A 344 0.75 5.83 1.54
N GLU A 345 0.79 4.52 1.79
CA GLU A 345 2.05 3.80 2.02
C GLU A 345 1.93 2.33 1.58
N GLY A 346 3.10 1.68 1.43
CA GLY A 346 3.20 0.26 1.15
C GLY A 346 2.48 -0.62 2.17
N MET A 347 2.01 -1.75 1.71
CA MET A 347 1.19 -2.65 2.51
C MET A 347 1.94 -3.17 3.74
N THR A 348 3.26 -3.48 3.61
CA THR A 348 4.08 -3.93 4.74
C THR A 348 4.17 -2.88 5.83
N ASN A 349 4.41 -1.63 5.47
CA ASN A 349 4.60 -0.54 6.42
C ASN A 349 3.32 -0.26 7.23
N ILE A 350 2.18 -0.14 6.55
CA ILE A 350 0.89 0.07 7.23
C ILE A 350 0.49 -1.16 8.03
N GLY A 351 0.66 -2.36 7.48
CA GLY A 351 0.32 -3.60 8.16
C GLY A 351 1.16 -3.87 9.40
N ALA A 352 2.47 -3.56 9.35
CA ALA A 352 3.34 -3.65 10.52
C ALA A 352 2.92 -2.65 11.61
N TYR A 353 2.56 -1.43 11.23
CA TYR A 353 2.01 -0.46 12.17
C TYR A 353 0.68 -0.96 12.79
N TRP A 354 -0.25 -1.43 11.96
CA TRP A 354 -1.55 -1.93 12.39
C TRP A 354 -1.43 -3.14 13.33
N GLN A 355 -0.52 -4.07 13.07
CA GLN A 355 -0.26 -5.18 13.99
C GLN A 355 0.50 -4.69 15.24
N GLY A 356 1.50 -3.83 15.06
CA GLY A 356 2.34 -3.28 16.14
C GLY A 356 1.54 -2.48 17.17
N GLN A 357 0.59 -1.66 16.74
CA GLN A 357 -0.24 -0.89 17.68
C GLN A 357 -1.10 -1.77 18.60
N LYS A 358 -1.41 -3.01 18.17
CA LYS A 358 -2.17 -3.98 19.00
C LYS A 358 -1.32 -4.61 20.09
N LEU A 359 0.01 -4.62 19.94
CA LEU A 359 0.94 -5.16 20.92
C LEU A 359 1.01 -4.31 22.19
N ILE A 360 0.71 -3.02 22.09
CA ILE A 360 0.66 -2.12 23.23
C ILE A 360 -0.79 -2.02 23.71
N PRO A 361 -1.14 -2.54 24.90
CA PRO A 361 -2.49 -2.51 25.41
C PRO A 361 -3.09 -1.10 25.47
N ALA A 362 -4.35 -0.95 25.11
CA ALA A 362 -5.04 0.34 25.22
C ALA A 362 -5.16 0.83 26.69
N SER A 363 -5.04 -0.09 27.65
CA SER A 363 -5.03 0.19 29.09
C SER A 363 -3.65 0.55 29.65
N ALA A 364 -2.59 0.53 28.82
CA ALA A 364 -1.26 0.93 29.27
C ALA A 364 -1.27 2.41 29.70
N THR A 365 -0.65 2.71 30.84
CA THR A 365 -0.58 4.09 31.38
C THR A 365 0.83 4.63 31.41
N THR A 366 1.75 3.91 32.09
CA THR A 366 3.15 4.32 32.27
C THR A 366 4.14 3.34 31.68
N SER A 367 3.71 2.14 31.31
CA SER A 367 4.59 1.14 30.70
C SER A 367 3.82 0.13 29.87
N ALA A 368 4.51 -0.46 28.90
CA ALA A 368 4.03 -1.63 28.16
C ALA A 368 5.22 -2.52 27.80
N THR A 369 4.95 -3.83 27.75
CA THR A 369 5.88 -4.86 27.25
C THR A 369 5.18 -5.70 26.21
N TRP A 370 5.91 -6.19 25.20
CA TRP A 370 5.34 -7.02 24.13
C TRP A 370 6.37 -8.00 23.58
N THR A 371 5.85 -8.99 22.86
CA THR A 371 6.64 -9.90 22.02
C THR A 371 6.15 -9.75 20.59
N LEU A 372 7.08 -9.63 19.64
CA LEU A 372 6.74 -9.55 18.24
C LEU A 372 6.17 -10.87 17.73
N PRO A 373 5.13 -10.84 16.87
CA PRO A 373 4.66 -12.03 16.17
C PRO A 373 5.78 -12.65 15.31
N ALA A 374 5.65 -13.93 15.00
CA ALA A 374 6.55 -14.59 14.07
C ALA A 374 6.57 -13.87 12.71
N ASN A 375 7.75 -13.80 12.10
CA ASN A 375 8.00 -13.16 10.81
C ASN A 375 7.71 -11.64 10.75
N PHE A 376 7.55 -10.99 11.90
CA PHE A 376 7.37 -9.55 11.93
C PHE A 376 8.58 -8.83 11.32
N PRO A 377 8.41 -7.84 10.44
CA PRO A 377 9.53 -7.14 9.83
C PRO A 377 10.40 -6.42 10.87
N PRO A 378 11.71 -6.38 10.71
CA PRO A 378 12.60 -5.67 11.63
C PRO A 378 12.49 -4.15 11.46
N ASN A 379 12.99 -3.38 12.45
CA ASN A 379 13.02 -1.92 12.46
C ASN A 379 11.65 -1.24 12.30
N MET A 380 10.59 -1.91 12.70
CA MET A 380 9.25 -1.31 12.68
C MET A 380 8.99 -0.52 13.96
N CYS A 381 8.28 0.59 13.81
CA CYS A 381 7.97 1.51 14.90
C CYS A 381 6.47 1.80 14.98
N VAL A 382 6.08 2.32 16.15
CA VAL A 382 4.79 2.99 16.33
C VAL A 382 4.99 4.36 16.94
N ARG A 383 4.04 5.26 16.72
CA ARG A 383 3.99 6.61 17.31
C ARG A 383 3.07 6.61 18.51
N ILE A 384 3.56 7.16 19.60
CA ILE A 384 2.80 7.25 20.85
C ILE A 384 2.71 8.69 21.32
N THR A 385 1.72 8.98 22.14
CA THR A 385 1.64 10.19 22.95
C THR A 385 1.47 9.83 24.42
N THR A 386 1.69 10.82 25.30
CA THR A 386 1.58 10.70 26.77
C THR A 386 0.89 11.94 27.32
N THR A 387 0.48 11.93 28.58
CA THR A 387 0.03 13.14 29.28
C THR A 387 1.20 14.00 29.79
N GLY A 388 2.38 13.41 29.93
CA GLY A 388 3.62 14.03 30.37
C GLY A 388 4.67 12.99 30.67
N GLY A 389 5.76 13.41 31.31
CA GLY A 389 6.86 12.53 31.70
C GLY A 389 7.94 12.39 30.61
N THR A 390 8.86 11.46 30.89
CA THR A 390 9.98 11.10 30.00
C THR A 390 9.75 9.72 29.43
N VAL A 391 9.65 9.59 28.12
CA VAL A 391 9.52 8.29 27.43
C VAL A 391 10.90 7.66 27.30
N LYS A 392 11.02 6.39 27.72
CA LYS A 392 12.26 5.62 27.62
C LYS A 392 12.08 4.28 26.95
N GLN A 393 13.09 3.85 26.20
CA GLN A 393 13.25 2.49 25.69
C GLN A 393 14.68 2.00 25.94
N LYS A 394 14.85 0.79 26.47
CA LYS A 394 16.17 0.21 26.80
C LYS A 394 17.04 1.14 27.65
N GLY A 395 16.41 1.96 28.50
CA GLY A 395 17.10 2.94 29.37
C GLY A 395 17.35 4.30 28.70
N GLU A 396 17.23 4.40 27.38
CA GLU A 396 17.48 5.64 26.64
C GLU A 396 16.22 6.52 26.57
N THR A 397 16.39 7.82 26.67
CA THR A 397 15.31 8.80 26.51
C THR A 397 14.95 8.95 25.03
N ILE A 398 13.67 8.83 24.72
CA ILE A 398 13.13 9.08 23.38
C ILE A 398 12.71 10.54 23.25
N GLY A 399 13.16 11.21 22.19
CA GLY A 399 12.83 12.60 21.88
C GLY A 399 11.38 12.79 21.48
N TRP A 400 10.80 13.93 21.86
CA TRP A 400 9.51 14.39 21.35
C TRP A 400 9.68 14.92 19.93
N ASP A 401 8.78 14.47 19.03
CA ASP A 401 8.68 15.00 17.68
C ASP A 401 7.63 16.10 17.64
N PRO A 402 7.93 17.29 17.07
CA PRO A 402 6.99 18.42 17.02
C PRO A 402 5.74 18.16 16.17
N HIS A 403 5.65 17.04 15.46
CA HIS A 403 4.39 16.56 14.84
C HIS A 403 3.41 15.94 15.85
N GLY A 404 3.75 15.89 17.15
CA GLY A 404 2.83 15.50 18.21
C GLY A 404 2.98 14.08 18.73
N TYR A 405 4.17 13.48 18.67
CA TYR A 405 4.40 12.11 19.09
C TYR A 405 5.82 11.83 19.58
N TYR A 406 5.99 10.69 20.24
CA TYR A 406 7.25 9.98 20.36
C TYR A 406 7.26 8.80 19.39
N GLN A 407 8.36 8.55 18.72
CA GLN A 407 8.53 7.40 17.83
C GLN A 407 9.30 6.31 18.55
N ILE A 408 8.68 5.14 18.78
CA ILE A 408 9.25 4.04 19.55
C ILE A 408 9.41 2.79 18.69
N SER A 409 10.53 2.08 18.91
CA SER A 409 10.83 0.82 18.20
C SER A 409 10.03 -0.34 18.77
N LEU A 410 9.44 -1.12 17.89
CA LEU A 410 8.79 -2.38 18.28
C LEU A 410 9.83 -3.48 18.62
N ASP A 411 11.04 -3.43 18.07
CA ASP A 411 12.15 -4.36 18.40
C ASP A 411 12.67 -4.17 19.82
N ALA A 412 12.32 -3.09 20.48
CA ALA A 412 12.71 -2.86 21.87
C ALA A 412 11.98 -3.76 22.87
N GLY A 413 10.78 -4.25 22.55
CA GLY A 413 9.96 -5.13 23.37
C GLY A 413 9.32 -4.47 24.60
N ALA A 414 9.66 -3.21 24.89
CA ALA A 414 9.12 -2.47 26.02
C ALA A 414 9.23 -0.97 25.84
N VAL A 415 8.42 -0.21 26.58
CA VAL A 415 8.49 1.26 26.74
C VAL A 415 8.07 1.62 28.16
N THR A 416 8.71 2.67 28.74
CA THR A 416 8.30 3.26 30.04
C THR A 416 8.09 4.78 29.89
N VAL A 417 7.26 5.34 30.75
CA VAL A 417 7.00 6.77 30.91
C VAL A 417 7.24 7.11 32.37
N GLU A 418 8.28 7.88 32.65
CA GLU A 418 8.75 8.26 34.01
C GLU A 418 8.57 9.74 34.29
#